data_e7b30dcbf7dea7b1451990f9573639a0
#
_entry.id   e7b30dcbf7dea7b1451990f9573639a0
#
_cell.length_a   1.000
_cell.length_b   1.000
_cell.length_c   1.000
_cell.angle_alpha   90.00
_cell.angle_beta   90.00
_cell.angle_gamma   90.00
#
_symmetry.space_group_name_H-M   'P 1'
#
loop_
_entity.id
_entity.type
_entity.pdbx_description
1 polymer ?
#
loop_
_entity_poly.entity_id
_entity_poly.type
_entity_poly.pdbx_seq_one_letter_code
_entity_poly.pdbx_strand_id
1 'polypeptide(L)'
;MTLRFKSVLDYVFGSGRPSERGFLRPRWLWLRALGVIFFSAFYSLVFQIRGLIGPEGILPAGRYLSALHEQAGARAYWYVPSLLWLSAGNHALLAIAWVGLIASVLLVLNLWPRGMIAVCLVMFLSFVSAAQDFSSYQSDGMLLEAAFISLFFAPRGWRPGLGDDHPPSLASLFLLRWEWFRIYFESGVVKVASHDPQWRILTALDRYYENGPLPDWIGWYAQQLPHRFQAGVTIATLFLELGVVWMLFLPRRFRLLCFLVVTPFQIGIILTANLAFLNYLVLCLGLLLLDDDFLGLWLGRLWSAARRLTGCHFPSADSRFRQLLEQARAGKAAASCRTPERAGGPRYTAHVLLQRASLFSSALVLSWIFYNTTALLLMMIIPLLPLPTSPIALLEPFRISNQYGLFAVMTRARYEIEFQGSNDGKVWIAYPFRYKPQNPREAPRLYAPYQPRLDWNLWFASLGGWRENPFVVRTEVQLLRGSPSVLSLLAGNPFPIRPPREVRAVLWQYWFTDLKTKRAEGLWWRRESLGLYAPTIELEPDGSVGAIEMPDTQSIPPP
;
A
#
# COMPACT_ATOMS: atom_id res chain seq x y z
N MET A 1 -10.46 -13.09 41.59
CA MET A 1 -10.53 -12.20 40.43
C MET A 1 -9.29 -12.27 39.54
N THR A 2 -8.09 -12.28 40.11
CA THR A 2 -6.79 -12.32 39.40
C THR A 2 -6.55 -13.56 38.52
N LEU A 3 -6.98 -14.76 38.91
CA LEU A 3 -6.82 -16.00 38.12
C LEU A 3 -7.69 -16.03 36.86
N ARG A 4 -8.94 -15.49 36.91
CA ARG A 4 -9.83 -15.39 35.72
C ARG A 4 -9.32 -14.37 34.73
N PHE A 5 -8.83 -13.22 35.19
CA PHE A 5 -8.27 -12.15 34.31
C PHE A 5 -7.02 -12.65 33.58
N LYS A 6 -6.15 -13.38 34.27
CA LYS A 6 -4.97 -14.01 33.64
C LYS A 6 -5.34 -14.99 32.56
N SER A 7 -6.35 -15.83 32.76
CA SER A 7 -6.81 -16.80 31.76
C SER A 7 -7.39 -16.13 30.53
N VAL A 8 -8.05 -14.98 30.66
CA VAL A 8 -8.59 -14.19 29.53
C VAL A 8 -7.46 -13.55 28.74
N LEU A 9 -6.49 -12.93 29.39
CA LEU A 9 -5.32 -12.34 28.72
C LEU A 9 -4.55 -13.39 27.92
N ASP A 10 -4.27 -14.57 28.52
CA ASP A 10 -3.60 -15.66 27.84
C ASP A 10 -4.45 -16.22 26.67
N TYR A 11 -5.77 -16.21 26.77
CA TYR A 11 -6.68 -16.67 25.72
C TYR A 11 -6.74 -15.69 24.54
N VAL A 12 -6.82 -14.39 24.79
CA VAL A 12 -7.02 -13.36 23.74
C VAL A 12 -5.69 -12.96 23.09
N PHE A 13 -4.68 -12.68 23.91
CA PHE A 13 -3.41 -12.11 23.46
C PHE A 13 -2.27 -13.11 23.43
N GLY A 14 -2.39 -14.22 24.15
CA GLY A 14 -1.41 -15.31 24.16
C GLY A 14 -1.47 -16.18 22.91
N SER A 15 -0.44 -16.98 22.70
CA SER A 15 -0.49 -18.10 21.77
C SER A 15 -1.38 -19.20 22.36
N GLY A 16 -2.55 -19.46 21.77
CA GLY A 16 -3.47 -20.48 22.25
C GLY A 16 -2.95 -21.90 22.07
N ARG A 17 -3.73 -22.89 22.54
CA ARG A 17 -3.39 -24.30 22.35
C ARG A 17 -3.43 -24.66 20.85
N PRO A 18 -2.46 -25.45 20.34
CA PRO A 18 -2.34 -25.78 18.92
C PRO A 18 -3.59 -26.42 18.30
N SER A 19 -4.38 -27.16 19.10
CA SER A 19 -5.54 -27.92 18.63
C SER A 19 -6.83 -27.11 18.41
N GLU A 20 -6.89 -25.87 18.88
CA GLU A 20 -8.15 -25.08 18.90
C GLU A 20 -8.22 -24.00 17.83
N ARG A 21 -7.14 -23.71 17.08
CA ARG A 21 -7.06 -22.55 16.19
C ARG A 21 -6.61 -22.94 14.78
N GLY A 22 -7.58 -23.23 13.94
CA GLY A 22 -7.37 -23.57 12.53
C GLY A 22 -7.02 -22.38 11.63
N PHE A 23 -5.98 -21.58 11.96
CA PHE A 23 -5.53 -20.42 11.18
C PHE A 23 -4.03 -20.41 10.88
N LEU A 24 -3.38 -21.57 10.89
CA LEU A 24 -1.95 -21.68 10.63
C LEU A 24 -1.62 -21.46 9.15
N ARG A 25 -2.41 -22.08 8.25
CA ARG A 25 -2.27 -21.94 6.79
C ARG A 25 -2.61 -20.53 6.32
N PRO A 26 -3.74 -19.91 6.72
CA PRO A 26 -4.02 -18.51 6.41
C PRO A 26 -2.92 -17.56 6.88
N ARG A 27 -2.40 -17.76 8.11
CA ARG A 27 -1.26 -17.00 8.62
C ARG A 27 -0.02 -17.15 7.75
N TRP A 28 0.31 -18.38 7.39
CA TRP A 28 1.47 -18.67 6.55
C TRP A 28 1.35 -18.00 5.18
N LEU A 29 0.19 -18.10 4.55
CA LEU A 29 -0.10 -17.44 3.26
C LEU A 29 -0.02 -15.92 3.37
N TRP A 30 -0.66 -15.35 4.39
CA TRP A 30 -0.65 -13.91 4.63
C TRP A 30 0.78 -13.38 4.77
N LEU A 31 1.62 -14.01 5.58
CA LEU A 31 2.99 -13.54 5.78
C LEU A 31 3.86 -13.63 4.51
N ARG A 32 3.59 -14.61 3.63
CA ARG A 32 4.25 -14.68 2.30
C ARG A 32 3.73 -13.56 1.40
N ALA A 33 2.44 -13.36 1.38
CA ALA A 33 1.81 -12.29 0.62
C ALA A 33 2.30 -10.90 1.08
N LEU A 34 2.38 -10.66 2.39
CA LEU A 34 2.96 -9.45 2.96
C LEU A 34 4.41 -9.23 2.49
N GLY A 35 5.22 -10.29 2.46
CA GLY A 35 6.57 -10.24 1.90
C GLY A 35 6.60 -9.85 0.42
N VAL A 36 5.70 -10.40 -0.40
CA VAL A 36 5.58 -10.05 -1.84
C VAL A 36 5.16 -8.58 -2.02
N ILE A 37 4.27 -8.08 -1.17
CA ILE A 37 3.83 -6.68 -1.23
C ILE A 37 4.98 -5.74 -0.86
N PHE A 38 5.72 -6.03 0.22
CA PHE A 38 6.94 -5.28 0.56
C PHE A 38 8.00 -5.36 -0.54
N PHE A 39 8.16 -6.54 -1.17
CA PHE A 39 9.05 -6.68 -2.31
C PHE A 39 8.67 -5.70 -3.42
N SER A 40 7.40 -5.63 -3.81
CA SER A 40 6.93 -4.67 -4.83
C SER A 40 7.17 -3.22 -4.41
N ALA A 41 6.88 -2.87 -3.15
CA ALA A 41 7.08 -1.53 -2.62
C ALA A 41 8.57 -1.13 -2.67
N PHE A 42 9.48 -1.96 -2.14
CA PHE A 42 10.92 -1.67 -2.16
C PHE A 42 11.52 -1.77 -3.56
N TYR A 43 11.07 -2.70 -4.40
CA TYR A 43 11.50 -2.80 -5.80
C TYR A 43 11.24 -1.49 -6.54
N SER A 44 10.06 -0.89 -6.34
CA SER A 44 9.77 0.42 -6.94
C SER A 44 10.70 1.53 -6.40
N LEU A 45 11.06 1.49 -5.11
CA LEU A 45 11.94 2.48 -4.49
C LEU A 45 13.39 2.38 -4.96
N VAL A 46 13.92 1.18 -5.19
CA VAL A 46 15.30 1.00 -5.68
C VAL A 46 15.57 1.86 -6.93
N PHE A 47 14.60 1.97 -7.83
CA PHE A 47 14.75 2.73 -9.08
C PHE A 47 14.37 4.21 -8.96
N GLN A 48 13.62 4.60 -7.93
CA GLN A 48 13.03 5.94 -7.86
C GLN A 48 13.58 6.79 -6.73
N ILE A 49 14.01 6.19 -5.61
CA ILE A 49 14.25 6.90 -4.34
C ILE A 49 15.24 8.08 -4.48
N ARG A 50 16.28 7.94 -5.30
CA ARG A 50 17.28 9.01 -5.54
C ARG A 50 16.70 10.19 -6.29
N GLY A 51 15.92 9.93 -7.33
CA GLY A 51 15.26 10.98 -8.11
C GLY A 51 14.16 11.68 -7.32
N LEU A 52 13.47 10.96 -6.42
CA LEU A 52 12.40 11.54 -5.61
C LEU A 52 12.95 12.40 -4.46
N ILE A 53 13.79 11.81 -3.59
CA ILE A 53 14.20 12.43 -2.31
C ILE A 53 15.72 12.47 -2.08
N GLY A 54 16.52 12.11 -3.08
CA GLY A 54 17.98 12.21 -3.03
C GLY A 54 18.47 13.66 -2.94
N PRO A 55 19.78 13.87 -2.67
CA PRO A 55 20.36 15.23 -2.58
C PRO A 55 20.11 16.08 -3.83
N GLU A 56 20.11 15.48 -5.01
CA GLU A 56 19.81 16.09 -6.31
C GLU A 56 18.42 15.68 -6.84
N GLY A 57 17.57 15.16 -5.97
CA GLY A 57 16.20 14.74 -6.28
C GLY A 57 15.24 15.93 -6.28
N ILE A 58 13.97 15.61 -6.52
CA ILE A 58 12.89 16.61 -6.58
C ILE A 58 12.65 17.24 -5.19
N LEU A 59 12.53 16.41 -4.13
CA LEU A 59 12.28 16.82 -2.74
C LEU A 59 13.37 16.27 -1.80
N PRO A 60 14.57 16.88 -1.72
CA PRO A 60 15.67 16.33 -0.96
C PRO A 60 15.35 16.12 0.53
N ALA A 61 15.36 14.85 0.97
CA ALA A 61 15.03 14.47 2.35
C ALA A 61 15.94 15.14 3.38
N GLY A 62 17.24 15.30 3.09
CA GLY A 62 18.19 15.94 3.99
C GLY A 62 17.81 17.40 4.29
N ARG A 63 17.40 18.16 3.29
CA ARG A 63 16.94 19.56 3.46
C ARG A 63 15.65 19.62 4.28
N TYR A 64 14.70 18.73 4.00
CA TYR A 64 13.46 18.63 4.77
C TYR A 64 13.72 18.34 6.25
N LEU A 65 14.55 17.35 6.53
CA LEU A 65 14.90 16.95 7.90
C LEU A 65 15.62 18.08 8.64
N SER A 66 16.59 18.75 8.01
CA SER A 66 17.32 19.88 8.62
C SER A 66 16.36 21.03 8.96
N ALA A 67 15.51 21.44 8.01
CA ALA A 67 14.52 22.50 8.25
C ALA A 67 13.54 22.14 9.38
N LEU A 68 13.09 20.88 9.45
CA LEU A 68 12.21 20.43 10.52
C LEU A 68 12.92 20.43 11.89
N HIS A 69 14.21 20.06 11.92
CA HIS A 69 14.98 20.12 13.15
C HIS A 69 15.20 21.55 13.65
N GLU A 70 15.45 22.48 12.74
CA GLU A 70 15.54 23.92 13.08
C GLU A 70 14.23 24.46 13.67
N GLN A 71 13.09 24.00 13.18
CA GLN A 71 11.77 24.47 13.64
C GLN A 71 11.31 23.79 14.94
N ALA A 72 11.48 22.45 15.07
CA ALA A 72 10.89 21.65 16.12
C ALA A 72 11.91 21.09 17.14
N GLY A 73 13.22 21.30 16.92
CA GLY A 73 14.28 20.77 17.75
C GLY A 73 14.22 19.24 17.86
N ALA A 74 14.43 18.71 19.06
CA ALA A 74 14.41 17.27 19.31
C ALA A 74 13.05 16.59 19.03
N ARG A 75 11.95 17.34 19.01
CA ARG A 75 10.62 16.79 18.68
C ARG A 75 10.53 16.36 17.22
N ALA A 76 11.38 16.87 16.33
CA ALA A 76 11.46 16.49 14.93
C ALA A 76 11.68 14.98 14.76
N TYR A 77 12.48 14.33 15.63
CA TYR A 77 12.72 12.89 15.59
C TYR A 77 11.46 12.06 15.85
N TRP A 78 10.53 12.60 16.65
CA TRP A 78 9.25 11.95 16.90
C TRP A 78 8.29 12.15 15.74
N TYR A 79 8.20 13.36 15.18
CA TYR A 79 7.29 13.68 14.07
C TYR A 79 7.68 12.97 12.77
N VAL A 80 8.98 12.73 12.56
CA VAL A 80 9.52 12.02 11.39
C VAL A 80 10.42 10.89 11.85
N PRO A 81 9.85 9.73 12.28
CA PRO A 81 10.62 8.57 12.71
C PRO A 81 11.33 7.91 11.53
N SER A 82 12.56 8.31 11.23
CA SER A 82 13.30 7.90 10.04
C SER A 82 14.77 7.62 10.37
N LEU A 83 15.34 6.58 9.76
CA LEU A 83 16.78 6.33 9.80
C LEU A 83 17.57 7.36 8.97
N LEU A 84 16.89 8.14 8.10
CA LEU A 84 17.51 9.18 7.30
C LEU A 84 18.05 10.36 8.13
N TRP A 85 17.73 10.45 9.41
CA TRP A 85 18.40 11.36 10.35
C TRP A 85 19.90 11.03 10.52
N LEU A 86 20.29 9.77 10.35
CA LEU A 86 21.70 9.36 10.41
C LEU A 86 22.45 9.78 9.15
N SER A 87 21.82 9.63 7.99
CA SER A 87 22.33 10.08 6.70
C SER A 87 21.20 10.08 5.68
N ALA A 88 21.05 11.18 4.91
CA ALA A 88 20.11 11.31 3.80
C ALA A 88 20.82 11.32 2.42
N GLY A 89 22.06 10.84 2.36
CA GLY A 89 22.82 10.72 1.10
C GLY A 89 22.35 9.56 0.24
N ASN A 90 22.77 9.54 -1.02
CA ASN A 90 22.37 8.53 -2.01
C ASN A 90 22.65 7.08 -1.56
N HIS A 91 23.75 6.83 -0.85
CA HIS A 91 24.07 5.49 -0.34
C HIS A 91 23.11 5.04 0.76
N ALA A 92 22.75 5.93 1.68
CA ALA A 92 21.80 5.62 2.75
C ALA A 92 20.38 5.36 2.20
N LEU A 93 19.94 6.15 1.24
CA LEU A 93 18.66 5.95 0.55
C LEU A 93 18.59 4.60 -0.15
N LEU A 94 19.64 4.25 -0.92
CA LEU A 94 19.72 2.95 -1.57
C LEU A 94 19.83 1.81 -0.56
N ALA A 95 20.57 2.00 0.53
CA ALA A 95 20.66 0.98 1.59
C ALA A 95 19.29 0.68 2.21
N ILE A 96 18.46 1.69 2.50
CA ILE A 96 17.08 1.51 2.97
C ILE A 96 16.28 0.66 1.97
N ALA A 97 16.34 1.00 0.68
CA ALA A 97 15.59 0.29 -0.36
C ALA A 97 16.07 -1.16 -0.53
N TRP A 98 17.37 -1.41 -0.59
CA TRP A 98 17.95 -2.75 -0.76
C TRP A 98 17.80 -3.63 0.48
N VAL A 99 18.03 -3.10 1.68
CA VAL A 99 17.85 -3.86 2.94
C VAL A 99 16.38 -4.27 3.08
N GLY A 100 15.44 -3.35 2.80
CA GLY A 100 14.01 -3.65 2.79
C GLY A 100 13.65 -4.72 1.74
N LEU A 101 14.21 -4.63 0.53
CA LEU A 101 14.00 -5.60 -0.54
C LEU A 101 14.50 -6.99 -0.15
N ILE A 102 15.73 -7.10 0.39
CA ILE A 102 16.29 -8.37 0.85
C ILE A 102 15.46 -8.95 2.00
N ALA A 103 15.10 -8.11 2.98
CA ALA A 103 14.25 -8.54 4.09
C ALA A 103 12.89 -9.07 3.62
N SER A 104 12.29 -8.45 2.60
CA SER A 104 11.03 -8.92 2.02
C SER A 104 11.17 -10.30 1.36
N VAL A 105 12.26 -10.56 0.65
CA VAL A 105 12.56 -11.89 0.09
C VAL A 105 12.74 -12.93 1.19
N LEU A 106 13.49 -12.61 2.25
CA LEU A 106 13.67 -13.51 3.38
C LEU A 106 12.34 -13.80 4.11
N LEU A 107 11.44 -12.82 4.17
CA LEU A 107 10.09 -13.00 4.69
C LEU A 107 9.28 -13.96 3.80
N VAL A 108 9.34 -13.84 2.48
CA VAL A 108 8.71 -14.79 1.55
C VAL A 108 9.26 -16.20 1.74
N LEU A 109 10.57 -16.34 1.96
CA LEU A 109 11.24 -17.63 2.21
C LEU A 109 10.99 -18.18 3.62
N ASN A 110 10.21 -17.49 4.46
CA ASN A 110 9.92 -17.89 5.84
C ASN A 110 11.15 -17.96 6.77
N LEU A 111 12.13 -17.11 6.53
CA LEU A 111 13.32 -17.00 7.35
C LEU A 111 13.13 -15.86 8.36
N TRP A 112 13.16 -16.19 9.65
CA TRP A 112 12.98 -15.28 10.77
C TRP A 112 11.86 -14.23 10.57
N PRO A 113 10.60 -14.67 10.34
CA PRO A 113 9.53 -13.82 9.83
C PRO A 113 9.29 -12.56 10.67
N ARG A 114 9.35 -12.64 12.01
CA ARG A 114 9.20 -11.44 12.86
C ARG A 114 10.30 -10.42 12.65
N GLY A 115 11.55 -10.87 12.58
CA GLY A 115 12.67 -9.98 12.34
C GLY A 115 12.60 -9.32 10.98
N MET A 116 12.24 -10.08 9.94
CA MET A 116 12.11 -9.54 8.58
C MET A 116 10.96 -8.54 8.45
N ILE A 117 9.81 -8.80 9.11
CA ILE A 117 8.72 -7.81 9.18
C ILE A 117 9.20 -6.54 9.88
N ALA A 118 9.91 -6.64 11.01
CA ALA A 118 10.43 -5.47 11.72
C ALA A 118 11.41 -4.67 10.85
N VAL A 119 12.32 -5.34 10.12
CA VAL A 119 13.23 -4.67 9.18
C VAL A 119 12.44 -3.99 8.06
N CYS A 120 11.52 -4.68 7.40
CA CYS A 120 10.69 -4.09 6.35
C CYS A 120 9.93 -2.86 6.86
N LEU A 121 9.34 -2.96 8.05
CA LEU A 121 8.57 -1.88 8.67
C LEU A 121 9.46 -0.66 8.94
N VAL A 122 10.63 -0.84 9.55
CA VAL A 122 11.55 0.26 9.88
C VAL A 122 12.10 0.91 8.60
N MET A 123 12.50 0.11 7.61
CA MET A 123 13.01 0.63 6.33
C MET A 123 11.91 1.40 5.57
N PHE A 124 10.70 0.85 5.50
CA PHE A 124 9.60 1.48 4.79
C PHE A 124 9.09 2.74 5.51
N LEU A 125 8.95 2.70 6.83
CA LEU A 125 8.60 3.88 7.64
C LEU A 125 9.64 4.98 7.47
N SER A 126 10.94 4.65 7.44
CA SER A 126 12.02 5.63 7.24
C SER A 126 11.87 6.38 5.91
N PHE A 127 11.46 5.69 4.85
CA PHE A 127 11.14 6.33 3.58
C PHE A 127 9.86 7.16 3.69
N VAL A 128 8.75 6.55 4.14
CA VAL A 128 7.41 7.18 4.17
C VAL A 128 7.42 8.47 4.98
N SER A 129 8.11 8.49 6.13
CA SER A 129 8.18 9.66 7.01
C SER A 129 8.95 10.84 6.39
N ALA A 130 9.92 10.59 5.51
CA ALA A 130 10.78 11.62 4.95
C ALA A 130 10.47 11.96 3.48
N ALA A 131 9.56 11.23 2.83
CA ALA A 131 9.32 11.35 1.40
C ALA A 131 8.31 12.44 1.01
N GLN A 132 7.79 13.20 1.99
CA GLN A 132 6.92 14.36 1.77
C GLN A 132 5.74 13.99 0.82
N ASP A 133 5.53 14.73 -0.27
CA ASP A 133 4.45 14.49 -1.23
C ASP A 133 4.48 13.07 -1.83
N PHE A 134 5.65 12.44 -1.91
CA PHE A 134 5.81 11.10 -2.49
C PHE A 134 5.38 9.94 -1.57
N SER A 135 4.83 10.21 -0.39
CA SER A 135 4.37 9.23 0.60
C SER A 135 3.01 9.55 1.23
N SER A 136 2.23 10.44 0.64
CA SER A 136 0.91 10.84 1.12
C SER A 136 -0.20 9.80 0.82
N TYR A 137 0.15 8.60 0.39
CA TYR A 137 -0.82 7.57 -0.01
C TYR A 137 -1.36 6.77 1.17
N GLN A 138 -2.66 6.51 1.15
CA GLN A 138 -3.29 5.63 2.13
C GLN A 138 -2.72 4.20 2.10
N SER A 139 -2.30 3.72 0.92
CA SER A 139 -1.68 2.40 0.76
C SER A 139 -0.40 2.21 1.58
N ASP A 140 0.40 3.27 1.73
CA ASP A 140 1.63 3.22 2.54
C ASP A 140 1.29 3.04 4.03
N GLY A 141 0.27 3.77 4.52
CA GLY A 141 -0.25 3.60 5.89
C GLY A 141 -0.86 2.22 6.13
N MET A 142 -1.67 1.71 5.18
CA MET A 142 -2.22 0.35 5.26
C MET A 142 -1.12 -0.71 5.39
N LEU A 143 -0.07 -0.61 4.58
CA LEU A 143 1.03 -1.57 4.62
C LEU A 143 1.79 -1.53 5.96
N LEU A 144 2.00 -0.34 6.51
CA LEU A 144 2.66 -0.16 7.82
C LEU A 144 1.79 -0.67 8.97
N GLU A 145 0.48 -0.42 8.96
CA GLU A 145 -0.46 -0.93 9.97
C GLU A 145 -0.53 -2.45 9.94
N ALA A 146 -0.76 -3.05 8.76
CA ALA A 146 -0.79 -4.50 8.56
C ALA A 146 0.52 -5.17 9.00
N ALA A 147 1.67 -4.58 8.66
CA ALA A 147 2.98 -5.07 9.04
C ALA A 147 3.20 -5.01 10.55
N PHE A 148 2.83 -3.90 11.19
CA PHE A 148 2.98 -3.74 12.63
C PHE A 148 2.14 -4.77 13.41
N ILE A 149 0.87 -4.95 13.06
CA ILE A 149 0.02 -5.97 13.67
C ILE A 149 0.58 -7.37 13.40
N SER A 150 1.17 -7.59 12.21
CA SER A 150 1.78 -8.86 11.85
C SER A 150 3.01 -9.24 12.67
N LEU A 151 3.68 -8.31 13.34
CA LEU A 151 4.74 -8.62 14.32
C LEU A 151 4.21 -9.48 15.49
N PHE A 152 2.96 -9.24 15.90
CA PHE A 152 2.31 -10.01 16.97
C PHE A 152 1.64 -11.28 16.44
N PHE A 153 1.36 -11.34 15.15
CA PHE A 153 0.74 -12.46 14.46
C PHE A 153 1.74 -13.52 13.99
N ALA A 154 2.95 -13.13 13.63
CA ALA A 154 3.99 -13.99 13.08
C ALA A 154 4.54 -15.00 14.12
N PRO A 155 4.93 -16.22 13.71
CA PRO A 155 5.54 -17.19 14.59
C PRO A 155 6.96 -16.78 15.00
N ARG A 156 7.42 -17.28 16.13
CA ARG A 156 8.81 -17.12 16.62
C ARG A 156 9.71 -18.16 15.96
N GLY A 157 11.02 -17.88 15.94
CA GLY A 157 12.04 -18.83 15.46
C GLY A 157 12.61 -18.45 14.09
N TRP A 158 13.73 -19.09 13.75
CA TRP A 158 14.47 -18.81 12.51
C TRP A 158 13.79 -19.41 11.27
N ARG A 159 13.33 -20.67 11.37
CA ARG A 159 12.58 -21.41 10.31
C ARG A 159 11.35 -22.08 10.92
N PRO A 160 10.32 -21.30 11.25
CA PRO A 160 9.20 -21.81 12.05
C PRO A 160 8.25 -22.72 11.29
N GLY A 161 8.44 -22.99 9.98
CA GLY A 161 7.49 -23.74 9.19
C GLY A 161 6.10 -23.09 9.17
N LEU A 162 5.05 -23.84 9.53
CA LEU A 162 3.71 -23.31 9.77
C LEU A 162 3.59 -22.59 11.12
N GLY A 163 4.55 -22.81 12.03
CA GLY A 163 4.57 -22.21 13.35
C GLY A 163 3.60 -22.85 14.35
N ASP A 164 3.44 -24.17 14.29
CA ASP A 164 2.51 -24.94 15.14
C ASP A 164 2.76 -24.74 16.65
N ASP A 165 4.03 -24.55 17.03
CA ASP A 165 4.42 -24.30 18.42
C ASP A 165 4.02 -22.89 18.93
N HIS A 166 3.68 -21.98 17.99
CA HIS A 166 3.29 -20.61 18.29
C HIS A 166 2.05 -20.23 17.49
N PRO A 167 0.86 -20.74 17.81
CA PRO A 167 -0.38 -20.40 17.12
C PRO A 167 -0.67 -18.90 17.23
N PRO A 168 -1.37 -18.30 16.25
CA PRO A 168 -1.63 -16.88 16.23
C PRO A 168 -2.52 -16.44 17.40
N SER A 169 -2.28 -15.27 17.98
CA SER A 169 -3.17 -14.69 18.99
C SER A 169 -4.50 -14.27 18.33
N LEU A 170 -5.60 -14.39 19.09
CA LEU A 170 -6.92 -13.95 18.60
C LEU A 170 -6.97 -12.45 18.35
N ALA A 171 -6.30 -11.67 19.22
CA ALA A 171 -6.24 -10.22 19.10
C ALA A 171 -5.56 -9.76 17.80
N SER A 172 -4.39 -10.36 17.46
CA SER A 172 -3.70 -9.98 16.22
C SER A 172 -4.46 -10.42 14.96
N LEU A 173 -5.09 -11.61 14.98
CA LEU A 173 -5.96 -12.05 13.89
C LEU A 173 -7.18 -11.13 13.75
N PHE A 174 -7.81 -10.77 14.88
CA PHE A 174 -8.96 -9.86 14.88
C PHE A 174 -8.56 -8.49 14.30
N LEU A 175 -7.43 -7.91 14.73
CA LEU A 175 -7.00 -6.60 14.25
C LEU A 175 -6.67 -6.57 12.76
N LEU A 176 -6.04 -7.61 12.20
CA LEU A 176 -5.83 -7.70 10.74
C LEU A 176 -7.16 -7.82 9.97
N ARG A 177 -8.14 -8.55 10.50
CA ARG A 177 -9.49 -8.60 9.94
C ARG A 177 -10.24 -7.29 10.13
N TRP A 178 -10.03 -6.60 11.25
CA TRP A 178 -10.57 -5.29 11.54
C TRP A 178 -10.03 -4.24 10.58
N GLU A 179 -8.73 -4.28 10.25
CA GLU A 179 -8.13 -3.44 9.22
C GLU A 179 -8.77 -3.71 7.86
N TRP A 180 -8.89 -4.97 7.43
CA TRP A 180 -9.59 -5.35 6.21
C TRP A 180 -11.03 -4.83 6.16
N PHE A 181 -11.78 -5.00 7.24
CA PHE A 181 -13.15 -4.48 7.36
C PHE A 181 -13.20 -2.96 7.21
N ARG A 182 -12.33 -2.25 7.91
CA ARG A 182 -12.29 -0.78 7.88
C ARG A 182 -11.97 -0.24 6.49
N ILE A 183 -11.03 -0.85 5.77
CA ILE A 183 -10.68 -0.42 4.41
C ILE A 183 -11.92 -0.38 3.52
N TYR A 184 -12.77 -1.39 3.55
CA TYR A 184 -14.01 -1.41 2.79
C TYR A 184 -15.08 -0.50 3.39
N PHE A 185 -15.36 -0.69 4.66
CA PHE A 185 -16.50 -0.02 5.30
C PHE A 185 -16.30 1.51 5.36
N GLU A 186 -15.12 1.99 5.76
CA GLU A 186 -14.78 3.41 5.76
C GLU A 186 -14.83 3.99 4.34
N SER A 187 -14.39 3.25 3.32
CA SER A 187 -14.50 3.67 1.91
C SER A 187 -15.97 3.81 1.48
N GLY A 188 -16.84 2.91 1.91
CA GLY A 188 -18.28 3.03 1.67
C GLY A 188 -18.91 4.22 2.39
N VAL A 189 -18.54 4.43 3.67
CA VAL A 189 -19.03 5.56 4.48
C VAL A 189 -18.66 6.90 3.86
N VAL A 190 -17.38 7.11 3.45
CA VAL A 190 -16.96 8.39 2.86
C VAL A 190 -17.63 8.67 1.51
N LYS A 191 -17.94 7.64 0.70
CA LYS A 191 -18.68 7.79 -0.56
C LYS A 191 -20.08 8.36 -0.32
N VAL A 192 -20.74 7.90 0.72
CA VAL A 192 -22.08 8.40 1.09
C VAL A 192 -21.97 9.76 1.78
N ALA A 193 -21.02 9.94 2.69
CA ALA A 193 -20.84 11.14 3.48
C ALA A 193 -20.28 12.33 2.68
N SER A 194 -19.55 12.10 1.59
CA SER A 194 -19.01 13.16 0.72
C SER A 194 -20.07 13.99 0.00
N HIS A 195 -21.28 13.45 -0.09
CA HIS A 195 -22.37 14.04 -0.87
C HIS A 195 -22.07 14.22 -2.35
N ASP A 196 -21.05 13.56 -2.91
CA ASP A 196 -20.75 13.63 -4.33
C ASP A 196 -21.96 13.14 -5.16
N PRO A 197 -22.48 13.99 -6.06
CA PRO A 197 -23.61 13.63 -6.92
C PRO A 197 -23.40 12.33 -7.70
N GLN A 198 -22.18 12.04 -8.12
CA GLN A 198 -21.87 10.87 -8.95
C GLN A 198 -22.21 9.54 -8.26
N TRP A 199 -22.01 9.44 -6.92
CA TRP A 199 -22.44 8.27 -6.17
C TRP A 199 -23.97 8.19 -6.04
N ARG A 200 -24.64 9.34 -5.88
CA ARG A 200 -26.11 9.40 -5.71
C ARG A 200 -26.88 9.09 -6.98
N ILE A 201 -26.41 9.60 -8.13
CA ILE A 201 -27.05 9.39 -9.43
C ILE A 201 -26.47 8.18 -10.19
N LEU A 202 -25.60 7.40 -9.53
CA LEU A 202 -25.01 6.15 -10.02
C LEU A 202 -24.13 6.31 -11.28
N THR A 203 -23.51 7.48 -11.46
CA THR A 203 -22.59 7.76 -12.58
C THR A 203 -21.11 7.67 -12.19
N ALA A 204 -20.80 7.28 -10.95
CA ALA A 204 -19.44 7.26 -10.42
C ALA A 204 -18.46 6.43 -11.27
N LEU A 205 -18.91 5.34 -11.87
CA LEU A 205 -18.06 4.47 -12.71
C LEU A 205 -18.08 4.82 -14.21
N ASP A 206 -18.90 5.76 -14.67
CA ASP A 206 -18.98 6.13 -16.10
C ASP A 206 -17.64 6.67 -16.63
N ARG A 207 -16.85 7.35 -15.75
CA ARG A 207 -15.54 7.93 -16.07
C ARG A 207 -14.41 7.44 -15.18
N TYR A 208 -14.69 6.52 -14.26
CA TYR A 208 -13.71 6.02 -13.27
C TYR A 208 -12.45 5.47 -13.91
N TYR A 209 -12.60 4.65 -14.95
CA TYR A 209 -11.49 3.95 -15.59
C TYR A 209 -10.55 4.90 -16.35
N GLU A 210 -11.08 5.99 -16.88
CA GLU A 210 -10.34 7.05 -17.56
C GLU A 210 -9.64 7.95 -16.57
N ASN A 211 -10.34 8.33 -15.50
CA ASN A 211 -9.93 9.38 -14.57
C ASN A 211 -9.04 8.90 -13.42
N GLY A 212 -8.80 7.59 -13.27
CA GLY A 212 -7.91 7.04 -12.25
C GLY A 212 -6.45 7.45 -12.45
N PRO A 213 -5.57 7.31 -11.44
CA PRO A 213 -4.18 7.77 -11.51
C PRO A 213 -3.42 7.24 -12.73
N LEU A 214 -3.50 5.95 -12.98
CA LEU A 214 -2.89 5.28 -14.13
C LEU A 214 -3.88 4.31 -14.74
N PRO A 215 -4.61 4.70 -15.79
CA PRO A 215 -5.51 3.83 -16.53
C PRO A 215 -4.82 2.62 -17.13
N ASP A 216 -5.58 1.55 -17.37
CA ASP A 216 -5.13 0.38 -18.11
C ASP A 216 -6.06 0.04 -19.28
N TRP A 217 -5.60 -0.88 -20.14
CA TRP A 217 -6.35 -1.25 -21.35
C TRP A 217 -7.63 -2.04 -21.05
N ILE A 218 -7.71 -2.78 -19.95
CA ILE A 218 -8.93 -3.49 -19.54
C ILE A 218 -9.95 -2.48 -19.06
N GLY A 219 -9.53 -1.48 -18.26
CA GLY A 219 -10.35 -0.35 -17.86
C GLY A 219 -10.89 0.44 -19.06
N TRP A 220 -10.06 0.62 -20.11
CA TRP A 220 -10.53 1.24 -21.36
C TRP A 220 -11.70 0.47 -21.98
N TYR A 221 -11.63 -0.87 -22.05
CA TYR A 221 -12.76 -1.69 -22.53
C TYR A 221 -13.94 -1.67 -21.56
N ALA A 222 -13.69 -1.67 -20.25
CA ALA A 222 -14.75 -1.60 -19.25
C ALA A 222 -15.56 -0.31 -19.38
N GLN A 223 -14.92 0.82 -19.70
CA GLN A 223 -15.61 2.09 -19.91
C GLN A 223 -16.51 2.12 -21.15
N GLN A 224 -16.28 1.24 -22.14
CA GLN A 224 -17.17 1.12 -23.30
C GLN A 224 -18.51 0.44 -22.98
N LEU A 225 -18.66 -0.14 -21.77
CA LEU A 225 -19.91 -0.79 -21.37
C LEU A 225 -21.00 0.27 -21.10
N PRO A 226 -22.28 -0.05 -21.36
CA PRO A 226 -23.35 0.92 -21.23
C PRO A 226 -23.54 1.40 -19.79
N HIS A 227 -24.03 2.63 -19.61
CA HIS A 227 -24.30 3.24 -18.30
C HIS A 227 -25.06 2.32 -17.33
N ARG A 228 -26.07 1.56 -17.81
CA ARG A 228 -26.82 0.61 -16.95
C ARG A 228 -25.92 -0.43 -16.29
N PHE A 229 -24.86 -0.87 -16.95
CA PHE A 229 -23.86 -1.77 -16.36
C PHE A 229 -23.04 -1.03 -15.32
N GLN A 230 -22.55 0.17 -15.62
CA GLN A 230 -21.76 0.99 -14.70
C GLN A 230 -22.56 1.35 -13.42
N ALA A 231 -23.83 1.71 -13.61
CA ALA A 231 -24.76 1.96 -12.48
C ALA A 231 -24.96 0.70 -11.61
N GLY A 232 -25.10 -0.48 -12.22
CA GLY A 232 -25.18 -1.75 -11.50
C GLY A 232 -23.93 -2.06 -10.68
N VAL A 233 -22.74 -1.83 -11.26
CA VAL A 233 -21.46 -2.00 -10.53
C VAL A 233 -21.31 -0.96 -9.42
N THR A 234 -21.78 0.28 -9.62
CA THR A 234 -21.80 1.33 -8.59
C THR A 234 -22.66 0.90 -7.38
N ILE A 235 -23.86 0.38 -7.62
CA ILE A 235 -24.75 -0.16 -6.57
C ILE A 235 -24.07 -1.35 -5.86
N ALA A 236 -23.50 -2.28 -6.62
CA ALA A 236 -22.78 -3.44 -6.07
C ALA A 236 -21.62 -3.01 -5.19
N THR A 237 -20.85 -1.99 -5.60
CA THR A 237 -19.74 -1.43 -4.80
C THR A 237 -20.24 -0.93 -3.45
N LEU A 238 -21.25 -0.08 -3.42
CA LEU A 238 -21.81 0.44 -2.17
C LEU A 238 -22.39 -0.68 -1.29
N PHE A 239 -23.09 -1.64 -1.89
CA PHE A 239 -23.65 -2.78 -1.17
C PHE A 239 -22.56 -3.68 -0.56
N LEU A 240 -21.47 -3.93 -1.29
CA LEU A 240 -20.34 -4.71 -0.79
C LEU A 240 -19.63 -3.98 0.36
N GLU A 241 -19.32 -2.71 0.18
CA GLU A 241 -18.55 -1.91 1.14
C GLU A 241 -19.35 -1.61 2.43
N LEU A 242 -20.65 -1.36 2.33
CA LEU A 242 -21.47 -1.00 3.49
C LEU A 242 -22.19 -2.19 4.13
N GLY A 243 -22.47 -3.24 3.37
CA GLY A 243 -23.30 -4.36 3.82
C GLY A 243 -22.57 -5.69 3.93
N VAL A 244 -22.04 -6.21 2.82
CA VAL A 244 -21.47 -7.57 2.76
C VAL A 244 -20.29 -7.76 3.70
N VAL A 245 -19.44 -6.75 3.87
CA VAL A 245 -18.25 -6.84 4.73
C VAL A 245 -18.58 -7.12 6.21
N TRP A 246 -19.78 -6.82 6.68
CA TRP A 246 -20.23 -7.16 8.03
C TRP A 246 -20.36 -8.66 8.27
N MET A 247 -20.47 -9.46 7.20
CA MET A 247 -20.49 -10.91 7.29
C MET A 247 -19.17 -11.48 7.86
N LEU A 248 -18.11 -10.69 7.91
CA LEU A 248 -16.85 -11.04 8.59
C LEU A 248 -17.09 -11.41 10.06
N PHE A 249 -17.99 -10.72 10.77
CA PHE A 249 -18.26 -10.90 12.19
C PHE A 249 -19.27 -12.03 12.46
N LEU A 250 -19.87 -12.59 11.42
CA LEU A 250 -20.85 -13.67 11.52
C LEU A 250 -20.15 -15.05 11.59
N PRO A 251 -20.90 -16.14 11.89
CA PRO A 251 -20.36 -17.50 11.93
C PRO A 251 -19.63 -17.89 10.64
N ARG A 252 -18.74 -18.87 10.75
CA ARG A 252 -17.81 -19.36 9.70
C ARG A 252 -18.39 -19.37 8.29
N ARG A 253 -19.59 -19.91 8.09
CA ARG A 253 -20.24 -20.02 6.76
C ARG A 253 -20.44 -18.66 6.09
N PHE A 254 -20.85 -17.66 6.84
CA PHE A 254 -21.06 -16.30 6.33
C PHE A 254 -19.73 -15.59 6.05
N ARG A 255 -18.72 -15.79 6.89
CA ARG A 255 -17.37 -15.29 6.68
C ARG A 255 -16.74 -15.85 5.40
N LEU A 256 -16.91 -17.16 5.13
CA LEU A 256 -16.46 -17.77 3.88
C LEU A 256 -17.24 -17.25 2.66
N LEU A 257 -18.55 -17.04 2.80
CA LEU A 257 -19.37 -16.42 1.76
C LEU A 257 -18.92 -14.98 1.48
N CYS A 258 -18.63 -14.19 2.52
CA CYS A 258 -18.04 -12.85 2.39
C CYS A 258 -16.76 -12.89 1.54
N PHE A 259 -15.83 -13.79 1.84
CA PHE A 259 -14.61 -13.98 1.05
C PHE A 259 -14.92 -14.29 -0.42
N LEU A 260 -15.84 -15.23 -0.68
CA LEU A 260 -16.19 -15.65 -2.04
C LEU A 260 -16.86 -14.53 -2.85
N VAL A 261 -17.60 -13.64 -2.20
CA VAL A 261 -18.29 -12.52 -2.86
C VAL A 261 -17.35 -11.32 -3.06
N VAL A 262 -16.55 -10.96 -2.05
CA VAL A 262 -15.69 -9.77 -2.10
C VAL A 262 -14.42 -10.02 -2.93
N THR A 263 -13.90 -11.25 -2.97
CA THR A 263 -12.69 -11.56 -3.74
C THR A 263 -12.82 -11.29 -5.25
N PRO A 264 -13.86 -11.73 -5.96
CA PRO A 264 -14.06 -11.39 -7.38
C PRO A 264 -14.17 -9.88 -7.63
N PHE A 265 -14.85 -9.16 -6.74
CA PHE A 265 -14.93 -7.69 -6.80
C PHE A 265 -13.53 -7.07 -6.71
N GLN A 266 -12.72 -7.49 -5.75
CA GLN A 266 -11.35 -7.00 -5.57
C GLN A 266 -10.45 -7.33 -6.78
N ILE A 267 -10.60 -8.53 -7.36
CA ILE A 267 -9.90 -8.92 -8.60
C ILE A 267 -10.36 -8.03 -9.76
N GLY A 268 -11.66 -7.72 -9.86
CA GLY A 268 -12.19 -6.79 -10.86
C GLY A 268 -11.50 -5.43 -10.80
N ILE A 269 -11.32 -4.86 -9.61
CA ILE A 269 -10.60 -3.58 -9.43
C ILE A 269 -9.13 -3.72 -9.85
N ILE A 270 -8.45 -4.81 -9.44
CA ILE A 270 -7.05 -5.06 -9.82
C ILE A 270 -6.87 -5.12 -11.34
N LEU A 271 -7.84 -5.71 -12.04
CA LEU A 271 -7.78 -5.88 -13.50
C LEU A 271 -8.09 -4.59 -14.27
N THR A 272 -8.82 -3.65 -13.68
CA THR A 272 -9.33 -2.45 -14.36
C THR A 272 -8.70 -1.14 -13.88
N ALA A 273 -7.76 -1.19 -12.90
CA ALA A 273 -7.14 0.00 -12.35
C ALA A 273 -5.73 -0.29 -11.79
N ASN A 274 -4.76 0.56 -12.13
CA ASN A 274 -3.41 0.52 -11.60
C ASN A 274 -3.32 1.27 -10.27
N LEU A 275 -3.79 0.66 -9.18
CA LEU A 275 -3.75 1.25 -7.84
C LEU A 275 -2.54 0.75 -7.01
N ALA A 276 -1.38 0.63 -7.65
CA ALA A 276 -0.14 0.14 -7.06
C ALA A 276 -0.35 -1.19 -6.31
N PHE A 277 0.25 -1.37 -5.13
CA PHE A 277 0.06 -2.57 -4.32
C PHE A 277 -1.19 -2.54 -3.41
N LEU A 278 -1.96 -1.44 -3.41
CA LEU A 278 -3.13 -1.26 -2.51
C LEU A 278 -4.10 -2.44 -2.60
N ASN A 279 -4.62 -2.70 -3.79
CA ASN A 279 -5.65 -3.73 -3.98
C ASN A 279 -5.11 -5.16 -3.77
N TYR A 280 -3.82 -5.37 -4.02
CA TYR A 280 -3.16 -6.64 -3.72
C TYR A 280 -3.05 -6.85 -2.20
N LEU A 281 -2.75 -5.80 -1.43
CA LEU A 281 -2.73 -5.86 0.03
C LEU A 281 -4.11 -6.22 0.59
N VAL A 282 -5.16 -5.54 0.09
CA VAL A 282 -6.55 -5.80 0.51
C VAL A 282 -6.99 -7.22 0.15
N LEU A 283 -6.67 -7.70 -1.07
CA LEU A 283 -6.93 -9.08 -1.49
C LEU A 283 -6.24 -10.09 -0.57
N CYS A 284 -4.98 -9.85 -0.22
CA CYS A 284 -4.19 -10.73 0.63
C CYS A 284 -4.65 -10.72 2.10
N LEU A 285 -5.09 -9.57 2.64
CA LEU A 285 -5.75 -9.51 3.95
C LEU A 285 -7.02 -10.37 3.96
N GLY A 286 -7.75 -10.42 2.85
CA GLY A 286 -8.92 -11.29 2.69
C GLY A 286 -8.63 -12.77 2.91
N LEU A 287 -7.40 -13.27 2.70
CA LEU A 287 -7.01 -14.66 3.00
C LEU A 287 -7.22 -15.01 4.48
N LEU A 288 -7.21 -14.04 5.37
CA LEU A 288 -7.44 -14.23 6.81
C LEU A 288 -8.91 -14.49 7.16
N LEU A 289 -9.83 -14.36 6.21
CA LEU A 289 -11.23 -14.78 6.36
C LEU A 289 -11.36 -16.31 6.25
N LEU A 290 -10.38 -16.98 5.63
CA LEU A 290 -10.31 -18.42 5.48
C LEU A 290 -9.82 -19.09 6.78
N ASP A 291 -9.96 -20.41 6.83
CA ASP A 291 -9.44 -21.29 7.89
C ASP A 291 -8.69 -22.49 7.30
N ASP A 292 -8.03 -23.25 8.17
CA ASP A 292 -7.20 -24.40 7.79
C ASP A 292 -8.01 -25.50 7.10
N ASP A 293 -9.27 -25.70 7.49
CA ASP A 293 -10.14 -26.72 6.91
C ASP A 293 -10.51 -26.38 5.47
N PHE A 294 -10.91 -25.11 5.22
CA PHE A 294 -11.24 -24.65 3.88
C PHE A 294 -10.04 -24.73 2.94
N LEU A 295 -8.88 -24.24 3.37
CA LEU A 295 -7.66 -24.31 2.59
C LEU A 295 -7.19 -25.75 2.37
N GLY A 296 -7.35 -26.64 3.37
CA GLY A 296 -7.02 -28.06 3.25
C GLY A 296 -7.84 -28.77 2.19
N LEU A 297 -9.16 -28.53 2.17
CA LEU A 297 -10.06 -29.09 1.17
C LEU A 297 -9.75 -28.56 -0.24
N TRP A 298 -9.47 -27.27 -0.37
CA TRP A 298 -9.22 -26.64 -1.65
C TRP A 298 -7.89 -27.07 -2.26
N LEU A 299 -6.81 -27.07 -1.47
CA LEU A 299 -5.49 -27.58 -1.88
C LEU A 299 -5.55 -29.08 -2.25
N GLY A 300 -6.31 -29.87 -1.49
CA GLY A 300 -6.52 -31.29 -1.81
C GLY A 300 -7.25 -31.49 -3.15
N ARG A 301 -8.23 -30.66 -3.46
CA ARG A 301 -8.94 -30.69 -4.77
C ARG A 301 -8.06 -30.25 -5.92
N LEU A 302 -7.29 -29.17 -5.76
CA LEU A 302 -6.33 -28.71 -6.77
C LEU A 302 -5.27 -29.76 -7.05
N TRP A 303 -4.73 -30.39 -6.01
CA TRP A 303 -3.74 -31.44 -6.14
C TRP A 303 -4.28 -32.67 -6.87
N SER A 304 -5.53 -33.06 -6.57
CA SER A 304 -6.18 -34.16 -7.28
C SER A 304 -6.54 -33.82 -8.72
N ALA A 305 -6.88 -32.58 -9.03
CA ALA A 305 -7.09 -32.11 -10.39
C ALA A 305 -5.77 -32.06 -11.19
N ALA A 306 -4.70 -31.54 -10.60
CA ALA A 306 -3.37 -31.50 -11.22
C ALA A 306 -2.84 -32.91 -11.53
N ARG A 307 -3.06 -33.87 -10.63
CA ARG A 307 -2.73 -35.30 -10.89
C ARG A 307 -3.47 -35.88 -12.08
N ARG A 308 -4.75 -35.55 -12.22
CA ARG A 308 -5.55 -36.04 -13.38
C ARG A 308 -5.06 -35.45 -14.70
N LEU A 309 -4.55 -34.20 -14.68
CA LEU A 309 -4.05 -33.52 -15.88
C LEU A 309 -2.62 -33.94 -16.26
N THR A 310 -1.76 -34.22 -15.28
CA THR A 310 -0.34 -34.50 -15.54
C THR A 310 0.01 -35.99 -15.62
N GLY A 311 -0.90 -36.89 -15.23
CA GLY A 311 -0.62 -38.35 -15.19
C GLY A 311 0.50 -38.75 -14.23
N CYS A 312 1.12 -37.84 -13.52
CA CYS A 312 2.25 -38.10 -12.64
C CYS A 312 1.81 -38.64 -11.28
N HIS A 313 2.28 -39.85 -10.94
CA HIS A 313 2.13 -40.44 -9.61
C HIS A 313 3.14 -39.87 -8.62
N PHE A 314 2.96 -38.62 -8.20
CA PHE A 314 3.69 -38.11 -7.04
C PHE A 314 3.03 -38.61 -5.75
N PRO A 315 3.81 -39.12 -4.75
CA PRO A 315 3.24 -39.50 -3.45
C PRO A 315 2.48 -38.29 -2.85
N SER A 316 1.30 -38.55 -2.27
CA SER A 316 0.48 -37.49 -1.71
C SER A 316 1.30 -36.66 -0.72
N ALA A 317 1.40 -35.37 -0.91
CA ALA A 317 1.99 -34.46 0.09
C ALA A 317 1.31 -34.67 1.46
N ASP A 318 0.06 -35.12 1.46
CA ASP A 318 -0.73 -35.45 2.65
C ASP A 318 -0.25 -36.72 3.33
N SER A 319 0.22 -37.76 2.60
CA SER A 319 0.75 -38.98 3.21
C SER A 319 2.15 -38.79 3.79
N ARG A 320 3.04 -38.07 3.07
CA ARG A 320 4.35 -37.66 3.62
C ARG A 320 4.20 -36.66 4.76
N PHE A 321 3.27 -35.75 4.64
CA PHE A 321 2.98 -34.77 5.68
C PHE A 321 2.35 -35.41 6.92
N ARG A 322 1.42 -36.38 6.75
CA ARG A 322 0.88 -37.18 7.86
C ARG A 322 1.96 -38.05 8.51
N GLN A 323 2.81 -38.73 7.74
CA GLN A 323 3.94 -39.49 8.27
C GLN A 323 4.94 -38.62 9.02
N LEU A 324 5.28 -37.42 8.49
CA LEU A 324 6.13 -36.45 9.18
C LEU A 324 5.47 -35.89 10.46
N LEU A 325 4.15 -35.66 10.45
CA LEU A 325 3.39 -35.30 11.65
C LEU A 325 3.31 -36.42 12.68
N GLU A 326 3.12 -37.65 12.26
CA GLU A 326 3.12 -38.84 13.16
C GLU A 326 4.52 -39.09 13.73
N GLN A 327 5.57 -38.96 12.92
CA GLN A 327 6.96 -39.05 13.39
C GLN A 327 7.32 -37.92 14.34
N ALA A 328 6.88 -36.68 14.06
CA ALA A 328 7.07 -35.52 14.95
C ALA A 328 6.27 -35.67 16.25
N ARG A 329 5.04 -36.25 16.19
CA ARG A 329 4.23 -36.55 17.37
C ARG A 329 4.83 -37.68 18.21
N ALA A 330 5.32 -38.73 17.57
CA ALA A 330 6.02 -39.82 18.24
C ALA A 330 7.34 -39.37 18.90
N GLY A 331 8.12 -38.54 18.22
CA GLY A 331 9.32 -37.91 18.76
C GLY A 331 9.04 -36.96 19.94
N LYS A 332 7.93 -36.21 19.90
CA LYS A 332 7.49 -35.33 21.01
C LYS A 332 6.93 -36.15 22.20
N ALA A 333 6.25 -37.27 21.96
CA ALA A 333 5.81 -38.15 23.01
C ALA A 333 7.00 -38.78 23.76
N ALA A 334 8.05 -39.18 23.03
CA ALA A 334 9.29 -39.71 23.61
C ALA A 334 10.09 -38.61 24.36
N ALA A 335 10.05 -37.35 23.92
CA ALA A 335 10.69 -36.21 24.60
C ALA A 335 9.91 -35.75 25.84
N SER A 336 8.61 -35.99 25.91
CA SER A 336 7.73 -35.62 27.05
C SER A 336 7.90 -36.57 28.26
N CYS A 337 8.53 -37.71 28.08
CA CYS A 337 8.86 -38.61 29.18
C CYS A 337 10.18 -38.30 29.89
N ARG A 338 10.87 -37.23 29.55
CA ARG A 338 12.00 -36.73 30.35
C ARG A 338 11.49 -35.99 31.59
N THR A 339 11.92 -36.48 32.72
CA THR A 339 11.64 -36.02 34.08
C THR A 339 11.56 -34.50 34.20
N PRO A 340 10.61 -33.93 34.98
CA PRO A 340 10.53 -32.50 35.22
C PRO A 340 11.79 -32.02 35.94
N GLU A 341 12.61 -31.20 35.27
CA GLU A 341 13.65 -30.44 35.91
C GLU A 341 13.01 -29.58 37.01
N ARG A 342 13.65 -29.58 38.18
CA ARG A 342 13.25 -28.87 39.41
C ARG A 342 12.81 -27.44 39.10
N ALA A 343 11.51 -27.21 39.21
CA ALA A 343 10.92 -25.89 39.16
C ALA A 343 11.46 -25.07 40.36
N GLY A 344 12.31 -24.08 40.12
CA GLY A 344 12.70 -23.16 41.16
C GLY A 344 14.01 -22.38 41.01
N GLY A 345 14.72 -22.46 39.90
CA GLY A 345 15.94 -21.68 39.69
C GLY A 345 15.67 -20.23 39.22
N PRO A 346 16.58 -19.26 39.53
CA PRO A 346 16.41 -17.84 39.14
C PRO A 346 16.24 -17.61 37.64
N ARG A 347 16.74 -18.49 36.78
CA ARG A 347 16.52 -18.47 35.34
C ARG A 347 15.08 -18.81 34.95
N TYR A 348 14.40 -19.69 35.68
CA TYR A 348 12.99 -20.05 35.42
C TYR A 348 12.06 -18.88 35.77
N THR A 349 12.28 -18.21 36.91
CA THR A 349 11.53 -17.02 37.32
C THR A 349 11.71 -15.86 36.36
N ALA A 350 12.94 -15.61 35.88
CA ALA A 350 13.22 -14.57 34.90
C ALA A 350 12.51 -14.83 33.55
N HIS A 351 12.50 -16.08 33.04
CA HIS A 351 11.83 -16.45 31.80
C HIS A 351 10.31 -16.26 31.90
N VAL A 352 9.70 -16.67 33.01
CA VAL A 352 8.26 -16.47 33.26
C VAL A 352 7.91 -14.99 33.38
N LEU A 353 8.74 -14.17 34.00
CA LEU A 353 8.54 -12.73 34.08
C LEU A 353 8.63 -12.06 32.71
N LEU A 354 9.63 -12.40 31.90
CA LEU A 354 9.78 -11.90 30.53
C LEU A 354 8.59 -12.30 29.63
N GLN A 355 8.09 -13.52 29.76
CA GLN A 355 6.89 -13.94 29.01
C GLN A 355 5.66 -13.12 29.42
N ARG A 356 5.45 -12.89 30.72
CA ARG A 356 4.35 -12.07 31.22
C ARG A 356 4.46 -10.62 30.80
N ALA A 357 5.66 -10.02 30.88
CA ALA A 357 5.90 -8.67 30.40
C ALA A 357 5.62 -8.54 28.90
N SER A 358 6.08 -9.49 28.09
CA SER A 358 5.79 -9.55 26.65
C SER A 358 4.29 -9.70 26.34
N LEU A 359 3.56 -10.50 27.11
CA LEU A 359 2.11 -10.65 26.96
C LEU A 359 1.38 -9.35 27.31
N PHE A 360 1.74 -8.73 28.43
CA PHE A 360 1.14 -7.49 28.89
C PHE A 360 1.41 -6.33 27.91
N SER A 361 2.65 -6.18 27.43
CA SER A 361 2.99 -5.15 26.43
C SER A 361 2.25 -5.39 25.10
N SER A 362 2.13 -6.64 24.65
CA SER A 362 1.34 -6.97 23.47
C SER A 362 -0.14 -6.61 23.64
N ALA A 363 -0.71 -6.93 24.81
CA ALA A 363 -2.11 -6.59 25.11
C ALA A 363 -2.33 -5.07 25.13
N LEU A 364 -1.42 -4.32 25.77
CA LEU A 364 -1.49 -2.85 25.82
C LEU A 364 -1.43 -2.24 24.41
N VAL A 365 -0.43 -2.61 23.61
CA VAL A 365 -0.21 -2.04 22.28
C VAL A 365 -1.34 -2.39 21.34
N LEU A 366 -1.78 -3.65 21.27
CA LEU A 366 -2.87 -4.07 20.39
C LEU A 366 -4.21 -3.44 20.79
N SER A 367 -4.47 -3.28 22.10
CA SER A 367 -5.65 -2.57 22.59
C SER A 367 -5.61 -1.07 22.25
N TRP A 368 -4.43 -0.46 22.28
CA TRP A 368 -4.25 0.94 21.88
C TRP A 368 -4.52 1.14 20.39
N ILE A 369 -4.00 0.26 19.51
CA ILE A 369 -4.32 0.31 18.07
C ILE A 369 -5.82 0.13 17.85
N PHE A 370 -6.45 -0.82 18.56
CA PHE A 370 -7.89 -1.03 18.45
C PHE A 370 -8.68 0.21 18.86
N TYR A 371 -8.30 0.86 19.98
CA TYR A 371 -8.92 2.12 20.40
C TYR A 371 -8.78 3.19 19.31
N ASN A 372 -7.56 3.46 18.84
CA ASN A 372 -7.31 4.52 17.87
C ASN A 372 -8.09 4.30 16.58
N THR A 373 -8.03 3.11 16.02
CA THR A 373 -8.69 2.78 14.75
C THR A 373 -10.21 2.76 14.87
N THR A 374 -10.74 2.39 16.04
CA THR A 374 -12.18 2.45 16.33
C THR A 374 -12.63 3.90 16.55
N ALA A 375 -11.85 4.69 17.27
CA ALA A 375 -12.15 6.11 17.50
C ALA A 375 -12.15 6.89 16.17
N LEU A 376 -11.19 6.66 15.29
CA LEU A 376 -11.14 7.25 13.95
C LEU A 376 -12.39 6.90 13.12
N LEU A 377 -12.79 5.62 13.11
CA LEU A 377 -14.02 5.18 12.45
C LEU A 377 -15.26 5.85 13.04
N LEU A 378 -15.38 5.90 14.38
CA LEU A 378 -16.54 6.50 15.03
C LEU A 378 -16.62 8.01 14.78
N MET A 379 -15.49 8.73 14.81
CA MET A 379 -15.43 10.15 14.48
C MET A 379 -15.75 10.43 13.00
N MET A 380 -15.47 9.49 12.09
CA MET A 380 -15.88 9.58 10.69
C MET A 380 -17.41 9.51 10.55
N ILE A 381 -18.07 8.63 11.32
CA ILE A 381 -19.52 8.44 11.26
C ILE A 381 -20.24 9.54 12.06
N ILE A 382 -19.68 9.94 13.20
CA ILE A 382 -20.22 10.93 14.13
C ILE A 382 -19.14 11.99 14.40
N PRO A 383 -18.99 13.03 13.56
CA PRO A 383 -17.88 14.00 13.63
C PRO A 383 -17.74 14.74 14.96
N LEU A 384 -18.85 14.90 15.72
CA LEU A 384 -18.85 15.63 16.99
C LEU A 384 -18.69 14.71 18.22
N LEU A 385 -18.32 13.43 18.04
CA LEU A 385 -18.16 12.52 19.16
C LEU A 385 -16.93 12.92 19.98
N PRO A 386 -17.08 13.23 21.30
CA PRO A 386 -15.98 13.76 22.12
C PRO A 386 -15.05 12.64 22.62
N LEU A 387 -14.31 12.01 21.71
CA LEU A 387 -13.33 10.99 22.06
C LEU A 387 -11.95 11.63 22.29
N PRO A 388 -11.15 11.10 23.23
CA PRO A 388 -9.76 11.53 23.42
C PRO A 388 -8.92 11.32 22.15
N THR A 389 -8.35 12.40 21.62
CA THR A 389 -7.51 12.38 20.39
C THR A 389 -6.02 12.26 20.68
N SER A 390 -5.57 12.56 21.91
CA SER A 390 -4.15 12.44 22.29
C SER A 390 -3.54 11.06 22.04
N PRO A 391 -4.24 9.92 22.32
CA PRO A 391 -3.72 8.60 22.00
C PRO A 391 -3.54 8.37 20.49
N ILE A 392 -4.38 9.01 19.65
CA ILE A 392 -4.30 8.93 18.19
C ILE A 392 -3.07 9.70 17.72
N ALA A 393 -2.92 10.96 18.12
CA ALA A 393 -1.81 11.84 17.76
C ALA A 393 -0.43 11.25 18.12
N LEU A 394 -0.34 10.48 19.21
CA LEU A 394 0.89 9.80 19.59
C LEU A 394 1.32 8.70 18.61
N LEU A 395 0.41 8.02 17.93
CA LEU A 395 0.74 6.95 16.97
C LEU A 395 0.76 7.42 15.51
N GLU A 396 0.22 8.60 15.23
CA GLU A 396 0.12 9.14 13.87
C GLU A 396 1.47 9.16 13.11
N PRO A 397 2.60 9.61 13.69
CA PRO A 397 3.88 9.63 12.99
C PRO A 397 4.38 8.25 12.54
N PHE A 398 3.96 7.19 13.24
CA PHE A 398 4.37 5.81 12.94
C PHE A 398 3.49 5.12 11.89
N ARG A 399 2.37 5.74 11.49
CA ARG A 399 1.44 5.21 10.49
C ARG A 399 0.95 3.78 10.77
N ILE A 400 0.79 3.43 12.05
CA ILE A 400 0.37 2.09 12.51
C ILE A 400 -1.08 2.03 12.99
N SER A 401 -1.80 3.14 12.88
CA SER A 401 -3.24 3.24 13.09
C SER A 401 -3.78 4.35 12.19
N ASN A 402 -4.49 3.98 11.14
CA ASN A 402 -4.87 4.91 10.09
C ASN A 402 -6.40 4.96 9.93
N GLN A 403 -6.87 6.02 9.30
CA GLN A 403 -8.22 6.16 8.77
C GLN A 403 -8.16 5.91 7.26
N TYR A 404 -9.18 5.26 6.72
CA TYR A 404 -9.29 4.97 5.30
C TYR A 404 -10.48 5.70 4.69
N GLY A 405 -10.45 5.94 3.40
CA GLY A 405 -11.54 6.65 2.72
C GLY A 405 -11.20 6.81 1.25
N LEU A 406 -11.32 5.72 0.50
CA LEU A 406 -10.97 5.69 -0.92
C LEU A 406 -12.15 6.14 -1.77
N PHE A 407 -11.87 7.01 -2.77
CA PHE A 407 -12.84 7.45 -3.76
C PHE A 407 -14.08 8.12 -3.15
N ALA A 408 -13.89 8.94 -2.12
CA ALA A 408 -14.96 9.72 -1.52
C ALA A 408 -15.63 10.65 -2.55
N VAL A 409 -14.81 11.36 -3.33
CA VAL A 409 -15.22 12.23 -4.44
C VAL A 409 -14.62 11.70 -5.73
N MET A 410 -15.43 11.64 -6.79
CA MET A 410 -15.01 11.13 -8.09
C MET A 410 -14.48 12.26 -8.96
N THR A 411 -13.32 12.03 -9.55
CA THR A 411 -12.69 12.95 -10.51
C THR A 411 -13.55 13.03 -11.78
N ARG A 412 -13.87 14.25 -12.24
CA ARG A 412 -14.80 14.47 -13.38
C ARG A 412 -14.13 14.42 -14.73
N ALA A 413 -12.83 14.74 -14.79
CA ALA A 413 -12.05 14.78 -16.02
C ALA A 413 -10.63 14.28 -15.75
N ARG A 414 -9.93 13.84 -16.79
CA ARG A 414 -8.54 13.47 -16.72
C ARG A 414 -7.66 14.61 -17.18
N TYR A 415 -6.76 15.03 -16.32
CA TYR A 415 -5.72 16.01 -16.64
C TYR A 415 -4.34 15.38 -16.52
N GLU A 416 -3.41 15.82 -17.36
CA GLU A 416 -2.02 15.37 -17.39
C GLU A 416 -1.06 16.53 -17.47
N ILE A 417 -0.07 16.57 -16.59
CA ILE A 417 1.02 17.52 -16.64
C ILE A 417 2.13 16.93 -17.50
N GLU A 418 2.59 17.66 -18.51
CA GLU A 418 3.68 17.28 -19.40
C GLU A 418 4.82 18.29 -19.29
N PHE A 419 6.03 17.83 -18.95
CA PHE A 419 7.22 18.68 -18.97
C PHE A 419 7.77 18.79 -20.37
N GLN A 420 8.13 20.00 -20.76
CA GLN A 420 8.72 20.31 -22.06
C GLN A 420 9.97 21.19 -21.87
N GLY A 421 11.00 20.94 -22.66
CA GLY A 421 12.21 21.75 -22.70
C GLY A 421 12.40 22.44 -24.05
N SER A 422 13.06 23.59 -24.06
CA SER A 422 13.42 24.34 -25.25
C SER A 422 14.82 24.96 -25.16
N ASN A 423 15.48 25.16 -26.31
CA ASN A 423 16.74 25.89 -26.41
C ASN A 423 16.60 27.28 -27.04
N ASP A 424 15.44 27.57 -27.65
CA ASP A 424 15.19 28.78 -28.42
C ASP A 424 13.86 29.47 -28.09
N GLY A 425 13.12 28.95 -27.10
CA GLY A 425 11.79 29.43 -26.71
C GLY A 425 10.68 29.18 -27.75
N LYS A 426 11.00 28.55 -28.89
CA LYS A 426 10.07 28.32 -30.01
C LYS A 426 9.74 26.86 -30.21
N VAL A 427 10.77 26.01 -30.21
CA VAL A 427 10.62 24.56 -30.38
C VAL A 427 10.65 23.89 -29.01
N TRP A 428 9.54 23.27 -28.64
CA TRP A 428 9.36 22.62 -27.37
C TRP A 428 9.32 21.11 -27.54
N ILE A 429 10.17 20.39 -26.81
CA ILE A 429 10.30 18.94 -26.87
C ILE A 429 9.85 18.36 -25.54
N ALA A 430 8.85 17.47 -25.57
CA ALA A 430 8.31 16.84 -24.38
C ALA A 430 9.29 15.79 -23.80
N TYR A 431 9.42 15.78 -22.47
CA TYR A 431 10.08 14.69 -21.75
C TYR A 431 9.16 13.47 -21.73
N PRO A 432 9.62 12.29 -22.19
CA PRO A 432 8.79 11.11 -22.26
C PRO A 432 8.59 10.50 -20.87
N PHE A 433 7.35 10.20 -20.52
CA PHE A 433 6.99 9.48 -19.30
C PHE A 433 7.02 7.96 -19.50
N ARG A 434 7.23 7.21 -18.40
CA ARG A 434 7.25 5.74 -18.46
C ARG A 434 5.88 5.11 -18.31
N TYR A 435 5.01 5.73 -17.50
CA TYR A 435 3.81 5.06 -16.99
C TYR A 435 2.52 5.82 -17.31
N LYS A 436 2.53 7.14 -17.29
CA LYS A 436 1.33 7.93 -17.58
C LYS A 436 1.08 8.08 -19.09
N PRO A 437 -0.17 8.32 -19.53
CA PRO A 437 -0.48 8.56 -20.94
C PRO A 437 0.24 9.79 -21.48
N GLN A 438 0.77 9.66 -22.69
CA GLN A 438 1.38 10.77 -23.43
C GLN A 438 1.12 10.66 -24.93
N ASN A 439 1.37 9.48 -25.52
CA ASN A 439 1.10 9.25 -26.93
C ASN A 439 -0.34 8.74 -27.10
N PRO A 440 -1.22 9.43 -27.88
CA PRO A 440 -2.61 9.02 -28.09
C PRO A 440 -2.78 7.64 -28.74
N ARG A 441 -1.76 7.12 -29.43
CA ARG A 441 -1.80 5.81 -30.09
C ARG A 441 -1.36 4.67 -29.19
N GLU A 442 -0.79 4.96 -28.03
CA GLU A 442 -0.34 3.93 -27.10
C GLU A 442 -1.47 3.48 -26.18
N ALA A 443 -1.61 2.15 -26.07
CA ALA A 443 -2.52 1.56 -25.12
C ALA A 443 -2.09 1.86 -23.68
N PRO A 444 -3.01 2.20 -22.78
CA PRO A 444 -2.69 2.25 -21.36
C PRO A 444 -2.29 0.84 -20.88
N ARG A 445 -1.24 0.75 -20.04
CA ARG A 445 -0.62 -0.52 -19.66
C ARG A 445 -0.96 -0.91 -18.22
N LEU A 446 -0.80 -2.20 -17.90
CA LEU A 446 -0.85 -2.70 -16.53
C LEU A 446 0.53 -2.57 -15.88
N TYR A 447 0.60 -1.88 -14.76
CA TYR A 447 1.84 -1.66 -13.98
C TYR A 447 1.76 -2.22 -12.56
N ALA A 448 0.55 -2.21 -11.97
CA ALA A 448 0.35 -2.69 -10.62
C ALA A 448 0.81 -4.17 -10.48
N PRO A 449 1.48 -4.54 -9.39
CA PRO A 449 1.61 -3.81 -8.12
C PRO A 449 2.76 -2.79 -8.03
N TYR A 450 3.52 -2.51 -9.09
CA TYR A 450 4.55 -1.49 -9.10
C TYR A 450 3.96 -0.09 -8.86
N GLN A 451 4.63 0.75 -8.07
CA GLN A 451 4.17 2.11 -7.76
C GLN A 451 5.10 3.16 -8.35
N PRO A 452 4.77 3.75 -9.51
CA PRO A 452 5.51 4.86 -10.10
C PRO A 452 5.11 6.18 -9.41
N ARG A 453 5.86 6.55 -8.36
CA ARG A 453 5.49 7.64 -7.46
C ARG A 453 5.47 9.01 -8.11
N LEU A 454 6.40 9.31 -9.03
CA LEU A 454 6.39 10.59 -9.75
C LEU A 454 5.15 10.71 -10.65
N ASP A 455 4.91 9.71 -11.51
CA ASP A 455 3.79 9.73 -12.46
C ASP A 455 2.44 9.81 -11.72
N TRP A 456 2.34 9.10 -10.59
CA TRP A 456 1.14 9.12 -9.76
C TRP A 456 0.92 10.49 -9.09
N ASN A 457 1.98 11.10 -8.53
CA ASN A 457 1.87 12.42 -7.92
C ASN A 457 1.56 13.52 -8.92
N LEU A 458 2.06 13.43 -10.15
CA LEU A 458 1.69 14.36 -11.21
C LEU A 458 0.19 14.30 -11.54
N TRP A 459 -0.44 13.13 -11.42
CA TRP A 459 -1.88 13.02 -11.54
C TRP A 459 -2.59 13.75 -10.40
N PHE A 460 -2.16 13.57 -9.13
CA PHE A 460 -2.72 14.34 -8.02
C PHE A 460 -2.51 15.84 -8.19
N ALA A 461 -1.32 16.26 -8.61
CA ALA A 461 -1.03 17.65 -8.86
C ALA A 461 -1.92 18.28 -9.94
N SER A 462 -2.29 17.49 -10.97
CA SER A 462 -3.17 17.97 -12.04
C SER A 462 -4.60 18.26 -11.59
N LEU A 463 -4.99 17.83 -10.38
CA LEU A 463 -6.31 18.11 -9.78
C LEU A 463 -6.34 19.44 -8.98
N GLY A 464 -5.20 20.11 -8.84
CA GLY A 464 -5.05 21.38 -8.13
C GLY A 464 -4.08 22.32 -8.82
N GLY A 465 -3.80 23.48 -8.21
CA GLY A 465 -2.90 24.48 -8.75
C GLY A 465 -1.42 24.16 -8.50
N TRP A 466 -0.54 24.71 -9.34
CA TRP A 466 0.91 24.55 -9.20
C TRP A 466 1.47 25.13 -7.88
N ARG A 467 0.81 26.17 -7.33
CA ARG A 467 1.20 26.76 -6.03
C ARG A 467 0.98 25.81 -4.87
N GLU A 468 -0.03 24.94 -4.98
CA GLU A 468 -0.34 23.89 -4.00
C GLU A 468 0.56 22.66 -4.16
N ASN A 469 1.18 22.51 -5.34
CA ASN A 469 2.01 21.37 -5.73
C ASN A 469 3.43 21.81 -6.11
N PRO A 470 4.22 22.37 -5.17
CA PRO A 470 5.52 22.98 -5.46
C PRO A 470 6.56 21.97 -6.00
N PHE A 471 6.34 20.67 -5.81
CA PHE A 471 7.22 19.64 -6.36
C PHE A 471 7.25 19.65 -7.91
N VAL A 472 6.20 20.16 -8.58
CA VAL A 472 6.16 20.28 -10.05
C VAL A 472 7.22 21.27 -10.51
N VAL A 473 7.22 22.49 -9.95
CA VAL A 473 8.25 23.52 -10.25
C VAL A 473 9.65 23.02 -9.87
N ARG A 474 9.79 22.30 -8.74
CA ARG A 474 11.08 21.70 -8.37
C ARG A 474 11.53 20.64 -9.37
N THR A 475 10.60 19.90 -9.99
CA THR A 475 10.92 18.97 -11.08
C THR A 475 11.44 19.74 -12.30
N GLU A 476 10.80 20.85 -12.69
CA GLU A 476 11.27 21.72 -13.79
C GLU A 476 12.68 22.24 -13.52
N VAL A 477 12.96 22.71 -12.32
CA VAL A 477 14.30 23.17 -11.91
C VAL A 477 15.35 22.05 -12.04
N GLN A 478 15.01 20.83 -11.66
CA GLN A 478 15.94 19.70 -11.78
C GLN A 478 16.14 19.25 -13.23
N LEU A 479 15.12 19.37 -14.08
CA LEU A 479 15.23 19.12 -15.52
C LEU A 479 16.09 20.20 -16.20
N LEU A 480 15.92 21.46 -15.83
CA LEU A 480 16.71 22.59 -16.28
C LEU A 480 18.19 22.44 -15.90
N ARG A 481 18.49 21.89 -14.73
CA ARG A 481 19.85 21.56 -14.26
C ARG A 481 20.40 20.26 -14.83
N GLY A 482 19.58 19.50 -15.55
CA GLY A 482 19.97 18.21 -16.11
C GLY A 482 20.28 17.14 -15.07
N SER A 483 19.61 17.15 -13.90
CA SER A 483 19.83 16.16 -12.82
C SER A 483 19.68 14.72 -13.31
N PRO A 484 20.75 13.90 -13.30
CA PRO A 484 20.67 12.52 -13.76
C PRO A 484 19.71 11.68 -12.92
N SER A 485 19.60 11.99 -11.63
CA SER A 485 18.71 11.29 -10.70
C SER A 485 17.24 11.51 -11.06
N VAL A 486 16.84 12.74 -11.42
CA VAL A 486 15.48 13.06 -11.84
C VAL A 486 15.19 12.57 -13.25
N LEU A 487 16.14 12.72 -14.18
CA LEU A 487 16.02 12.19 -15.53
C LEU A 487 15.83 10.68 -15.55
N SER A 488 16.40 9.94 -14.59
CA SER A 488 16.20 8.49 -14.46
C SER A 488 14.76 8.09 -14.14
N LEU A 489 13.91 8.99 -13.65
CA LEU A 489 12.49 8.74 -13.41
C LEU A 489 11.67 8.74 -14.72
N LEU A 490 12.17 9.40 -15.76
CA LEU A 490 11.54 9.52 -17.07
C LEU A 490 11.93 8.38 -18.00
N ALA A 491 11.21 8.20 -19.10
CA ALA A 491 11.50 7.16 -20.08
C ALA A 491 12.74 7.48 -20.94
N GLY A 492 13.13 8.75 -21.03
CA GLY A 492 14.30 9.19 -21.78
C GLY A 492 14.62 10.66 -21.51
N ASN A 493 15.79 11.07 -21.96
CA ASN A 493 16.24 12.46 -21.93
C ASN A 493 16.29 13.02 -23.36
N PRO A 494 15.42 13.97 -23.75
CA PRO A 494 15.44 14.58 -25.07
C PRO A 494 16.61 15.55 -25.25
N PHE A 495 17.34 15.91 -24.18
CA PHE A 495 18.49 16.82 -24.19
C PHE A 495 19.77 16.13 -23.68
N PRO A 496 20.31 15.10 -24.42
CA PRO A 496 21.40 14.26 -23.90
C PRO A 496 22.75 14.95 -23.83
N ILE A 497 22.99 16.01 -24.64
CA ILE A 497 24.27 16.71 -24.75
C ILE A 497 24.38 17.84 -23.73
N ARG A 498 23.33 18.67 -23.65
CA ARG A 498 23.23 19.80 -22.71
C ARG A 498 21.79 19.94 -22.24
N PRO A 499 21.55 20.31 -20.99
CA PRO A 499 20.20 20.65 -20.53
C PRO A 499 19.57 21.73 -21.39
N PRO A 500 18.24 21.81 -21.48
CA PRO A 500 17.56 22.88 -22.21
C PRO A 500 17.78 24.22 -21.51
N ARG A 501 17.62 25.31 -22.24
CA ARG A 501 17.69 26.67 -21.69
C ARG A 501 16.44 27.03 -20.89
N GLU A 502 15.31 26.51 -21.32
CA GLU A 502 14.00 26.78 -20.77
C GLU A 502 13.25 25.46 -20.52
N VAL A 503 12.48 25.40 -19.44
CA VAL A 503 11.60 24.28 -19.11
C VAL A 503 10.23 24.83 -18.73
N ARG A 504 9.16 24.14 -19.14
CA ARG A 504 7.78 24.44 -18.78
C ARG A 504 6.98 23.18 -18.48
N ALA A 505 5.93 23.31 -17.69
CA ALA A 505 4.91 22.29 -17.48
C ALA A 505 3.61 22.73 -18.18
N VAL A 506 3.11 21.89 -19.06
CA VAL A 506 1.87 22.10 -19.83
C VAL A 506 0.79 21.19 -19.30
N LEU A 507 -0.44 21.70 -19.15
CA LEU A 507 -1.61 20.93 -18.76
C LEU A 507 -2.35 20.47 -20.02
N TRP A 508 -2.66 19.18 -20.05
CA TRP A 508 -3.46 18.56 -21.09
C TRP A 508 -4.70 17.96 -20.49
N GLN A 509 -5.84 18.05 -21.17
CA GLN A 509 -7.02 17.24 -20.89
C GLN A 509 -7.01 16.02 -21.81
N TYR A 510 -7.38 14.85 -21.24
CA TYR A 510 -7.40 13.57 -21.95
C TYR A 510 -8.78 12.92 -21.85
N TRP A 511 -9.13 12.15 -22.88
CA TRP A 511 -10.34 11.32 -22.93
C TRP A 511 -10.03 9.99 -23.58
N PHE A 512 -10.64 8.94 -23.09
CA PHE A 512 -10.70 7.69 -23.84
C PHE A 512 -11.46 7.87 -25.15
N THR A 513 -10.99 7.22 -26.21
CA THR A 513 -11.74 7.11 -27.45
C THR A 513 -12.80 6.02 -27.36
N ASP A 514 -13.72 6.00 -28.29
CA ASP A 514 -14.65 4.90 -28.46
C ASP A 514 -14.08 3.78 -29.36
N LEU A 515 -14.76 2.63 -29.38
CA LEU A 515 -14.37 1.47 -30.20
C LEU A 515 -14.30 1.79 -31.70
N LYS A 516 -15.14 2.70 -32.20
CA LYS A 516 -15.17 3.11 -33.59
C LYS A 516 -13.93 3.90 -33.97
N THR A 517 -13.60 4.93 -33.20
CA THR A 517 -12.40 5.76 -33.36
C THR A 517 -11.13 4.93 -33.25
N LYS A 518 -11.07 4.03 -32.24
CA LYS A 518 -9.92 3.14 -32.08
C LYS A 518 -9.71 2.23 -33.29
N ARG A 519 -10.79 1.67 -33.89
CA ARG A 519 -10.69 0.81 -35.09
C ARG A 519 -10.30 1.60 -36.33
N ALA A 520 -10.81 2.83 -36.49
CA ALA A 520 -10.58 3.65 -37.67
C ALA A 520 -9.20 4.35 -37.64
N GLU A 521 -8.76 4.86 -36.49
CA GLU A 521 -7.62 5.76 -36.38
C GLU A 521 -6.46 5.17 -35.56
N GLY A 522 -6.68 4.06 -34.85
CA GLY A 522 -5.70 3.46 -33.92
C GLY A 522 -5.49 4.25 -32.64
N LEU A 523 -6.37 5.20 -32.32
CA LEU A 523 -6.27 6.07 -31.17
C LEU A 523 -6.94 5.44 -29.95
N TRP A 524 -6.21 5.40 -28.84
CA TRP A 524 -6.72 5.05 -27.52
C TRP A 524 -7.20 6.29 -26.76
N TRP A 525 -6.60 7.47 -27.08
CA TRP A 525 -6.81 8.71 -26.38
C TRP A 525 -7.08 9.85 -27.36
N ARG A 526 -7.89 10.80 -26.91
CA ARG A 526 -7.91 12.18 -27.41
C ARG A 526 -7.28 13.07 -26.35
N ARG A 527 -6.61 14.15 -26.77
CA ARG A 527 -6.08 15.15 -25.86
C ARG A 527 -6.20 16.55 -26.43
N GLU A 528 -6.33 17.51 -25.53
CA GLU A 528 -6.37 18.94 -25.84
C GLU A 528 -5.46 19.69 -24.87
N SER A 529 -4.71 20.68 -25.38
CA SER A 529 -3.84 21.53 -24.54
C SER A 529 -4.67 22.59 -23.85
N LEU A 530 -4.49 22.71 -22.53
CA LEU A 530 -5.10 23.76 -21.70
C LEU A 530 -4.15 24.90 -21.38
N GLY A 531 -2.92 24.89 -21.91
CA GLY A 531 -1.90 25.90 -21.65
C GLY A 531 -0.91 25.53 -20.56
N LEU A 532 -0.26 26.53 -19.98
CA LEU A 532 0.73 26.33 -18.93
C LEU A 532 0.08 25.89 -17.62
N TYR A 533 0.63 24.84 -17.01
CA TYR A 533 0.29 24.42 -15.65
C TYR A 533 1.10 25.19 -14.61
N ALA A 534 2.40 25.35 -14.84
CA ALA A 534 3.34 26.04 -13.98
C ALA A 534 4.16 27.07 -14.80
N PRO A 535 4.85 28.03 -14.17
CA PRO A 535 5.63 29.02 -14.89
C PRO A 535 6.68 28.41 -15.81
N THR A 536 6.87 28.97 -17.01
CA THR A 536 8.07 28.70 -17.81
C THR A 536 9.28 29.30 -17.12
N ILE A 537 10.32 28.49 -16.90
CA ILE A 537 11.52 28.87 -16.17
C ILE A 537 12.78 28.76 -17.03
N GLU A 538 13.75 29.62 -16.77
CA GLU A 538 15.10 29.59 -17.35
C GLU A 538 16.19 29.65 -16.27
N LEU A 539 17.40 29.25 -16.62
CA LEU A 539 18.56 29.40 -15.76
C LEU A 539 19.26 30.74 -16.08
N GLU A 540 19.27 31.63 -15.12
CA GLU A 540 19.96 32.92 -15.19
C GLU A 540 21.49 32.72 -15.19
N PRO A 541 22.27 33.70 -15.72
CA PRO A 541 23.73 33.59 -15.74
C PRO A 541 24.39 33.48 -14.38
N ASP A 542 23.75 33.91 -13.31
CA ASP A 542 24.20 33.77 -11.91
C ASP A 542 23.87 32.43 -11.29
N GLY A 543 23.19 31.52 -12.03
CA GLY A 543 22.73 30.23 -11.56
C GLY A 543 21.41 30.23 -10.80
N SER A 544 20.76 31.39 -10.66
CA SER A 544 19.39 31.51 -10.17
C SER A 544 18.39 31.04 -11.23
N VAL A 545 17.17 30.81 -10.84
CA VAL A 545 16.08 30.40 -11.73
C VAL A 545 15.09 31.54 -11.86
N GLY A 546 14.93 32.03 -13.07
CA GLY A 546 13.96 33.07 -13.43
C GLY A 546 12.68 32.49 -14.02
N ALA A 547 11.55 33.16 -13.81
CA ALA A 547 10.29 32.85 -14.49
C ALA A 547 10.13 33.79 -15.70
N ILE A 548 9.97 33.22 -16.90
CA ILE A 548 9.81 33.96 -18.15
C ILE A 548 8.34 34.21 -18.44
N GLU A 549 7.49 33.21 -18.21
CA GLU A 549 6.06 33.23 -18.53
C GLU A 549 5.28 32.64 -17.39
N MET A 550 4.18 33.26 -17.03
CA MET A 550 3.29 32.76 -15.96
C MET A 550 2.04 32.11 -16.55
N PRO A 551 1.52 31.04 -15.95
CA PRO A 551 0.25 30.49 -16.39
C PRO A 551 -0.89 31.47 -16.16
N ASP A 552 -1.84 31.48 -17.11
CA ASP A 552 -3.07 32.23 -16.96
C ASP A 552 -3.89 31.71 -15.77
N THR A 553 -4.36 32.64 -14.94
CA THR A 553 -5.13 32.31 -13.71
C THR A 553 -6.45 31.57 -13.98
N GLN A 554 -6.89 31.51 -15.24
CA GLN A 554 -8.14 30.86 -15.66
C GLN A 554 -7.94 29.42 -16.16
N SER A 555 -6.69 28.94 -16.30
CA SER A 555 -6.40 27.67 -16.97
C SER A 555 -6.59 26.41 -16.13
N ILE A 556 -6.92 26.54 -14.84
CA ILE A 556 -7.20 25.35 -13.98
C ILE A 556 -8.72 25.21 -13.87
N PRO A 557 -9.32 24.18 -14.48
CA PRO A 557 -10.72 23.87 -14.25
C PRO A 557 -10.97 23.56 -12.78
N PRO A 558 -12.11 23.95 -12.21
CA PRO A 558 -12.46 23.55 -10.85
C PRO A 558 -12.49 22.01 -10.74
N PRO A 559 -12.04 21.47 -9.60
CA PRO A 559 -11.95 20.03 -9.36
C PRO A 559 -13.28 19.27 -9.51
#